data_d85d212f2886e33df8c4eec182a15511
#
_entry.id   d85d212f2886e33df8c4eec182a15511
#
_cell.length_a   1.000
_cell.length_b   1.000
_cell.length_c   1.000
_cell.angle_alpha   90.00
_cell.angle_beta   90.00
_cell.angle_gamma   90.00
#
_symmetry.space_group_name_H-M   'P 1'
#
loop_
_entity.id
_entity.type
_entity.pdbx_description
1 polymer ?
#
loop_
_entity_poly.entity_id
_entity_poly.type
_entity_poly.pdbx_seq_one_letter_code
_entity_poly.pdbx_strand_id
1 'polypeptide(L)'
;AGFAKAQGDIVITMDADLQDSPEEIPGLINMITNQQFDLVSGWKKKRYDSVFAKNLPSKLFNWAARKTSGVKLNDFNCGLKAYKNVVVKNIEVSGEMHRYIPVLAKNAGFGKIGEKVVLHQARKYGETKFGMERFINGFLDLITIWFLSRFGKRPMHLFGALGSIMFLIGFLS
;
A
#
# COMPACT_ATOMS: atom_id res chain seq x y z
N ALA A 1 2.27 15.59 3.65
CA ALA A 1 2.71 16.57 4.65
C ALA A 1 3.65 15.93 5.69
N GLY A 2 3.28 14.81 6.39
CA GLY A 2 4.09 14.20 7.45
C GLY A 2 5.46 13.69 6.98
N PHE A 3 5.53 12.96 5.87
CA PHE A 3 6.78 12.45 5.32
C PHE A 3 7.79 13.56 4.97
N ALA A 4 7.31 14.69 4.44
CA ALA A 4 8.17 15.81 4.11
C ALA A 4 8.84 16.44 5.36
N LYS A 5 8.13 16.43 6.50
CA LYS A 5 8.62 17.01 7.77
C LYS A 5 9.39 16.02 8.65
N ALA A 6 9.34 14.72 8.35
CA ALA A 6 10.05 13.71 9.13
C ALA A 6 11.57 13.93 9.05
N GLN A 7 12.27 13.92 10.21
CA GLN A 7 13.72 14.19 10.33
C GLN A 7 14.50 12.97 10.86
N GLY A 8 13.83 12.02 11.52
CA GLY A 8 14.48 10.81 12.04
C GLY A 8 14.96 9.87 10.94
N ASP A 9 15.96 9.04 11.21
CA ASP A 9 16.52 8.05 10.27
C ASP A 9 15.50 7.00 9.87
N ILE A 10 14.58 6.66 10.78
CA ILE A 10 13.49 5.73 10.57
C ILE A 10 12.17 6.47 10.80
N VAL A 11 11.26 6.35 9.87
CA VAL A 11 9.92 6.91 9.92
C VAL A 11 8.92 5.78 10.12
N ILE A 12 7.97 5.96 11.03
CA ILE A 12 6.93 4.98 11.32
C ILE A 12 5.57 5.63 11.09
N THR A 13 4.69 4.91 10.39
CA THR A 13 3.27 5.25 10.30
C THR A 13 2.47 4.27 11.15
N MET A 14 1.42 4.76 11.80
CA MET A 14 0.51 3.95 12.61
C MET A 14 -0.87 4.60 12.60
N ASP A 15 -1.92 3.78 12.60
CA ASP A 15 -3.29 4.28 12.70
C ASP A 15 -3.57 4.76 14.13
N ALA A 16 -4.30 5.88 14.26
CA ALA A 16 -4.59 6.51 15.56
C ALA A 16 -5.85 5.94 16.25
N ASP A 17 -6.38 4.82 15.76
CA ASP A 17 -7.62 4.20 16.25
C ASP A 17 -7.43 3.19 17.39
N LEU A 18 -6.22 3.13 17.94
CA LEU A 18 -5.80 2.23 19.03
C LEU A 18 -5.91 0.73 18.72
N GLN A 19 -5.99 0.35 17.45
CA GLN A 19 -6.01 -1.04 17.03
C GLN A 19 -4.60 -1.62 16.78
N ASP A 20 -3.64 -0.76 16.45
CA ASP A 20 -2.24 -1.15 16.28
C ASP A 20 -1.50 -1.08 17.62
N SER A 21 -0.61 -2.03 17.87
CA SER A 21 0.16 -2.14 19.12
C SER A 21 1.52 -1.44 18.97
N PRO A 22 1.82 -0.40 19.79
CA PRO A 22 3.13 0.27 19.76
C PRO A 22 4.30 -0.66 20.13
N GLU A 23 4.04 -1.75 20.85
CA GLU A 23 5.04 -2.76 21.25
C GLU A 23 5.65 -3.49 20.03
N GLU A 24 5.01 -3.41 18.87
CA GLU A 24 5.53 -3.97 17.62
C GLU A 24 6.60 -3.10 16.96
N ILE A 25 6.69 -1.83 17.34
CA ILE A 25 7.62 -0.84 16.77
C ILE A 25 9.09 -1.27 16.89
N PRO A 26 9.61 -1.70 18.05
CA PRO A 26 11.00 -2.12 18.16
C PRO A 26 11.36 -3.24 17.18
N GLY A 27 10.44 -4.19 16.95
CA GLY A 27 10.65 -5.27 16.00
C GLY A 27 10.73 -4.80 14.55
N LEU A 28 9.92 -3.81 14.16
CA LEU A 28 9.99 -3.18 12.83
C LEU A 28 11.30 -2.41 12.64
N ILE A 29 11.73 -1.66 13.66
CA ILE A 29 13.01 -0.93 13.66
C ILE A 29 14.16 -1.91 13.48
N ASN A 30 14.18 -3.03 14.23
CA ASN A 30 15.23 -4.05 14.13
C ASN A 30 15.35 -4.62 12.70
N MET A 31 14.24 -4.81 11.99
CA MET A 31 14.27 -5.25 10.60
C MET A 31 14.87 -4.20 9.67
N ILE A 32 14.62 -2.91 9.90
CA ILE A 32 15.22 -1.82 9.12
C ILE A 32 16.72 -1.73 9.40
N THR A 33 17.14 -1.74 10.68
CA THR A 33 18.53 -1.50 11.09
C THR A 33 19.42 -2.71 10.83
N ASN A 34 19.03 -3.87 11.36
CA ASN A 34 19.90 -5.05 11.37
C ASN A 34 19.72 -5.92 10.12
N GLN A 35 18.50 -6.03 9.60
CA GLN A 35 18.24 -6.82 8.38
C GLN A 35 18.25 -5.98 7.11
N GLN A 36 18.49 -4.67 7.24
CA GLN A 36 18.67 -3.72 6.13
C GLN A 36 17.48 -3.64 5.17
N PHE A 37 16.24 -3.83 5.66
CA PHE A 37 15.05 -3.56 4.86
C PHE A 37 14.91 -2.06 4.60
N ASP A 38 14.38 -1.71 3.43
CA ASP A 38 14.06 -0.32 3.08
C ASP A 38 12.70 0.10 3.63
N LEU A 39 11.77 -0.86 3.63
CA LEU A 39 10.41 -0.71 4.14
C LEU A 39 9.98 -2.03 4.78
N VAL A 40 9.33 -1.96 5.94
CA VAL A 40 8.70 -3.11 6.59
C VAL A 40 7.23 -2.78 6.86
N SER A 41 6.32 -3.63 6.37
CA SER A 41 4.88 -3.51 6.61
C SER A 41 4.45 -4.47 7.71
N GLY A 42 3.53 -4.04 8.56
CA GLY A 42 2.84 -4.97 9.44
C GLY A 42 1.91 -5.90 8.65
N TRP A 43 1.71 -7.10 9.16
CA TRP A 43 0.73 -8.06 8.66
C TRP A 43 -0.23 -8.46 9.79
N LYS A 44 -1.47 -8.00 9.69
CA LYS A 44 -2.57 -8.34 10.62
C LYS A 44 -3.10 -9.73 10.29
N LYS A 45 -2.35 -10.80 10.69
CA LYS A 45 -2.69 -12.19 10.38
C LYS A 45 -4.02 -12.63 10.99
N LYS A 46 -4.31 -12.18 12.22
CA LYS A 46 -5.62 -12.36 12.89
C LYS A 46 -6.31 -11.01 12.90
N ARG A 47 -7.44 -10.90 12.22
CA ARG A 47 -8.32 -9.72 12.25
C ARG A 47 -9.56 -10.09 13.06
N TYR A 48 -9.89 -9.29 14.05
CA TYR A 48 -11.08 -9.47 14.89
C TYR A 48 -12.36 -8.92 14.25
N ASP A 49 -12.27 -8.43 13.01
CA ASP A 49 -13.43 -7.95 12.25
C ASP A 49 -14.24 -9.11 11.63
N SER A 50 -15.55 -8.90 11.39
CA SER A 50 -16.47 -9.92 10.85
C SER A 50 -15.95 -10.59 9.58
N VAL A 51 -15.92 -11.94 9.60
CA VAL A 51 -15.12 -12.80 8.73
C VAL A 51 -15.57 -12.80 7.26
N PHE A 52 -16.88 -12.67 6.96
CA PHE A 52 -17.40 -12.92 5.61
C PHE A 52 -17.44 -11.69 4.69
N ALA A 53 -17.81 -10.52 5.18
CA ALA A 53 -18.01 -9.34 4.33
C ALA A 53 -16.72 -8.58 3.99
N LYS A 54 -15.63 -8.74 4.80
CA LYS A 54 -14.40 -7.94 4.68
C LYS A 54 -13.18 -8.71 4.18
N ASN A 55 -13.12 -10.02 4.40
CA ASN A 55 -11.89 -10.81 4.16
C ASN A 55 -11.73 -11.23 2.70
N LEU A 56 -12.80 -11.54 1.97
CA LEU A 56 -12.69 -12.01 0.59
C LEU A 56 -12.23 -10.90 -0.37
N PRO A 57 -12.83 -9.69 -0.36
CA PRO A 57 -12.35 -8.58 -1.18
C PRO A 57 -10.89 -8.18 -0.84
N SER A 58 -10.53 -8.19 0.43
CA SER A 58 -9.17 -7.86 0.88
C SER A 58 -8.14 -8.89 0.41
N LYS A 59 -8.47 -10.20 0.42
CA LYS A 59 -7.59 -11.26 -0.09
C LYS A 59 -7.39 -11.16 -1.59
N LEU A 60 -8.47 -10.91 -2.34
CA LEU A 60 -8.41 -10.72 -3.80
C LEU A 60 -7.55 -9.49 -4.15
N PHE A 61 -7.78 -8.38 -3.43
CA PHE A 61 -6.99 -7.16 -3.58
C PHE A 61 -5.50 -7.44 -3.33
N ASN A 62 -5.14 -8.04 -2.21
CA ASN A 62 -3.75 -8.34 -1.87
C ASN A 62 -3.10 -9.31 -2.86
N TRP A 63 -3.83 -10.30 -3.36
CA TRP A 63 -3.35 -11.21 -4.40
C TRP A 63 -3.06 -10.47 -5.70
N ALA A 64 -4.01 -9.67 -6.18
CA ALA A 64 -3.86 -8.88 -7.40
C ALA A 64 -2.72 -7.85 -7.27
N ALA A 65 -2.64 -7.17 -6.12
CA ALA A 65 -1.57 -6.23 -5.81
C ALA A 65 -0.19 -6.90 -5.86
N ARG A 66 -0.06 -8.09 -5.26
CA ARG A 66 1.19 -8.89 -5.34
C ARG A 66 1.57 -9.25 -6.77
N LYS A 67 0.60 -9.79 -7.52
CA LYS A 67 0.84 -10.26 -8.90
C LYS A 67 1.22 -9.10 -9.81
N THR A 68 0.59 -7.96 -9.63
CA THR A 68 0.77 -6.79 -10.51
C THR A 68 2.02 -6.00 -10.16
N SER A 69 2.26 -5.74 -8.87
CA SER A 69 3.42 -4.94 -8.42
C SER A 69 4.69 -5.77 -8.23
N GLY A 70 4.56 -7.09 -8.07
CA GLY A 70 5.66 -7.98 -7.70
C GLY A 70 6.21 -7.71 -6.29
N VAL A 71 5.48 -6.98 -5.44
CA VAL A 71 5.79 -6.78 -4.02
C VAL A 71 5.18 -7.92 -3.21
N LYS A 72 5.99 -8.67 -2.49
CA LYS A 72 5.56 -9.87 -1.75
C LYS A 72 5.05 -9.52 -0.35
N LEU A 73 3.90 -8.85 -0.25
CA LEU A 73 3.22 -8.57 1.02
C LEU A 73 1.88 -9.32 1.08
N ASN A 74 1.52 -9.78 2.28
CA ASN A 74 0.21 -10.36 2.55
C ASN A 74 -0.84 -9.31 2.91
N ASP A 75 -0.41 -8.16 3.44
CA ASP A 75 -1.29 -7.07 3.82
C ASP A 75 -0.76 -5.70 3.38
N PHE A 76 -1.29 -5.18 2.27
CA PHE A 76 -0.97 -3.83 1.80
C PHE A 76 -1.68 -2.73 2.63
N ASN A 77 -2.78 -3.09 3.29
CA ASN A 77 -3.67 -2.13 3.99
C ASN A 77 -3.28 -1.89 5.45
N CYS A 78 -2.26 -2.54 5.98
CA CYS A 78 -1.82 -2.30 7.34
C CYS A 78 -1.28 -0.86 7.48
N GLY A 79 -1.78 -0.08 8.46
CA GLY A 79 -1.31 1.28 8.75
C GLY A 79 0.06 1.29 9.39
N LEU A 80 0.38 0.25 10.19
CA LEU A 80 1.66 0.14 10.86
C LEU A 80 2.76 -0.28 9.89
N LYS A 81 3.63 0.67 9.56
CA LYS A 81 4.78 0.46 8.66
C LYS A 81 5.99 1.26 9.15
N ALA A 82 7.17 0.71 8.92
CA ALA A 82 8.45 1.39 9.16
C ALA A 82 9.21 1.57 7.85
N TYR A 83 9.89 2.69 7.72
CA TYR A 83 10.62 3.10 6.51
C TYR A 83 11.98 3.68 6.87
N LYS A 84 13.01 3.45 6.07
CA LYS A 84 14.17 4.33 6.06
C LYS A 84 13.75 5.74 5.64
N ASN A 85 14.32 6.78 6.22
CA ASN A 85 14.00 8.16 5.87
C ASN A 85 14.19 8.43 4.37
N VAL A 86 15.25 7.89 3.78
CA VAL A 86 15.52 8.03 2.35
C VAL A 86 14.35 7.54 1.48
N VAL A 87 13.62 6.50 1.90
CA VAL A 87 12.44 6.01 1.17
C VAL A 87 11.34 7.07 1.14
N VAL A 88 10.97 7.60 2.31
CA VAL A 88 9.87 8.57 2.44
C VAL A 88 10.18 9.90 1.78
N LYS A 89 11.46 10.25 1.64
CA LYS A 89 11.91 11.48 0.92
C LYS A 89 11.92 11.31 -0.59
N ASN A 90 11.94 10.09 -1.11
CA ASN A 90 11.99 9.80 -2.54
C ASN A 90 10.65 9.29 -3.13
N ILE A 91 9.59 9.24 -2.33
CA ILE A 91 8.25 8.87 -2.79
C ILE A 91 7.28 10.03 -2.59
N GLU A 92 6.44 10.27 -3.57
CA GLU A 92 5.32 11.20 -3.45
C GLU A 92 4.04 10.43 -3.14
N VAL A 93 3.41 10.78 -2.02
CA VAL A 93 2.15 10.16 -1.57
C VAL A 93 1.09 11.24 -1.52
N SER A 94 0.12 11.15 -2.41
CA SER A 94 -1.00 12.09 -2.52
C SER A 94 -2.33 11.37 -2.31
N GLY A 95 -3.28 12.03 -1.65
CA GLY A 95 -4.64 11.50 -1.43
C GLY A 95 -4.64 10.13 -0.76
N GLU A 96 -5.41 9.20 -1.30
CA GLU A 96 -5.62 7.84 -0.77
C GLU A 96 -4.47 6.86 -1.10
N MET A 97 -3.33 7.34 -1.57
CA MET A 97 -2.21 6.49 -2.02
C MET A 97 -1.43 5.79 -0.88
N HIS A 98 -1.85 5.96 0.38
CA HIS A 98 -1.19 5.33 1.53
C HIS A 98 -1.08 3.79 1.42
N ARG A 99 -2.02 3.13 0.73
CA ARG A 99 -2.02 1.68 0.48
C ARG A 99 -0.96 1.26 -0.53
N TYR A 100 -0.54 2.19 -1.39
CA TYR A 100 0.40 1.93 -2.49
C TYR A 100 1.84 2.27 -2.15
N ILE A 101 2.11 2.77 -0.94
CA ILE A 101 3.46 3.13 -0.51
C ILE A 101 4.50 2.04 -0.80
N PRO A 102 4.25 0.73 -0.54
CA PRO A 102 5.22 -0.31 -0.89
C PRO A 102 5.49 -0.42 -2.41
N VAL A 103 4.46 -0.17 -3.23
CA VAL A 103 4.61 -0.17 -4.71
C VAL A 103 5.39 1.06 -5.16
N LEU A 104 5.08 2.23 -4.61
CA LEU A 104 5.80 3.47 -4.90
C LEU A 104 7.27 3.37 -4.49
N ALA A 105 7.56 2.82 -3.31
CA ALA A 105 8.93 2.58 -2.85
C ALA A 105 9.70 1.65 -3.80
N LYS A 106 9.09 0.53 -4.23
CA LYS A 106 9.69 -0.36 -5.22
C LYS A 106 9.96 0.35 -6.55
N ASN A 107 9.02 1.14 -7.05
CA ASN A 107 9.17 1.89 -8.29
C ASN A 107 10.25 2.98 -8.19
N ALA A 108 10.47 3.53 -6.99
CA ALA A 108 11.56 4.46 -6.70
C ALA A 108 12.94 3.78 -6.54
N GLY A 109 13.00 2.43 -6.60
CA GLY A 109 14.25 1.66 -6.53
C GLY A 109 14.50 1.00 -5.17
N PHE A 110 13.62 1.19 -4.18
CA PHE A 110 13.72 0.58 -2.85
C PHE A 110 13.03 -0.79 -2.85
N GLY A 111 13.77 -1.83 -3.24
CA GLY A 111 13.20 -3.16 -3.47
C GLY A 111 13.22 -4.09 -2.26
N LYS A 112 13.98 -3.76 -1.20
CA LYS A 112 14.08 -4.62 -0.02
C LYS A 112 12.92 -4.36 0.94
N ILE A 113 11.75 -4.88 0.58
CA ILE A 113 10.49 -4.70 1.30
C ILE A 113 10.19 -5.97 2.09
N GLY A 114 10.01 -5.82 3.41
CA GLY A 114 9.72 -6.91 4.34
C GLY A 114 8.30 -6.81 4.94
N GLU A 115 7.91 -7.87 5.62
CA GLU A 115 6.65 -7.95 6.34
C GLU A 115 6.86 -8.60 7.72
N LYS A 116 6.22 -8.07 8.75
CA LYS A 116 6.23 -8.61 10.11
C LYS A 116 4.82 -8.87 10.57
N VAL A 117 4.55 -10.07 11.08
CA VAL A 117 3.27 -10.32 11.76
C VAL A 117 3.17 -9.42 12.99
N VAL A 118 2.09 -8.66 13.07
CA VAL A 118 1.83 -7.72 14.17
C VAL A 118 0.51 -8.06 14.86
N LEU A 119 0.46 -7.75 16.15
CA LEU A 119 -0.77 -7.87 16.92
C LEU A 119 -1.73 -6.76 16.52
N HIS A 120 -2.99 -7.15 16.35
CA HIS A 120 -4.07 -6.23 16.06
C HIS A 120 -5.15 -6.40 17.12
N GLN A 121 -5.54 -5.30 17.75
CA GLN A 121 -6.55 -5.29 18.79
C GLN A 121 -7.95 -5.06 18.20
N ALA A 122 -8.96 -5.59 18.87
CA ALA A 122 -10.34 -5.26 18.52
C ALA A 122 -10.58 -3.77 18.77
N ARG A 123 -11.39 -3.15 17.91
CA ARG A 123 -11.75 -1.74 18.04
C ARG A 123 -12.46 -1.50 19.37
N LYS A 124 -11.97 -0.54 20.14
CA LYS A 124 -12.55 -0.16 21.44
C LYS A 124 -13.63 0.92 21.30
N TYR A 125 -13.53 1.80 20.29
CA TYR A 125 -14.42 2.96 20.10
C TYR A 125 -14.83 3.08 18.64
N GLY A 126 -16.08 3.55 18.41
CA GLY A 126 -16.63 3.87 17.11
C GLY A 126 -17.19 2.67 16.34
N GLU A 127 -18.14 2.95 15.45
CA GLU A 127 -18.76 1.99 14.56
C GLU A 127 -18.15 1.99 13.17
N THR A 128 -18.16 0.83 12.53
CA THR A 128 -17.61 0.67 11.19
C THR A 128 -18.63 1.12 10.15
N LYS A 129 -18.50 2.29 9.56
CA LYS A 129 -19.34 2.74 8.44
C LYS A 129 -18.81 2.17 7.12
N PHE A 130 -19.31 1.01 6.68
CA PHE A 130 -18.91 0.40 5.41
C PHE A 130 -20.11 0.09 4.53
N GLY A 131 -20.18 0.76 3.37
CA GLY A 131 -21.17 0.55 2.32
C GLY A 131 -20.60 -0.15 1.07
N MET A 132 -21.43 -0.28 0.03
CA MET A 132 -21.08 -0.81 -1.30
C MET A 132 -19.94 -0.05 -2.00
N GLU A 133 -19.72 1.22 -1.65
CA GLU A 133 -18.61 2.05 -2.14
C GLU A 133 -17.23 1.38 -2.00
N ARG A 134 -17.08 0.51 -1.01
CA ARG A 134 -15.83 -0.22 -0.79
C ARG A 134 -15.46 -1.18 -1.93
N PHE A 135 -16.45 -1.79 -2.59
CA PHE A 135 -16.20 -2.67 -3.73
C PHE A 135 -15.73 -1.87 -4.94
N ILE A 136 -16.37 -0.74 -5.21
CA ILE A 136 -16.01 0.15 -6.30
C ILE A 136 -14.61 0.71 -6.05
N ASN A 137 -14.35 1.22 -4.86
CA ASN A 137 -13.05 1.74 -4.48
C ASN A 137 -11.96 0.65 -4.54
N GLY A 138 -12.26 -0.58 -4.07
CA GLY A 138 -11.34 -1.70 -4.18
C GLY A 138 -10.98 -2.08 -5.63
N PHE A 139 -11.94 -2.00 -6.54
CA PHE A 139 -11.70 -2.24 -7.97
C PHE A 139 -10.86 -1.11 -8.59
N LEU A 140 -11.18 0.14 -8.30
CA LEU A 140 -10.39 1.30 -8.75
C LEU A 140 -8.97 1.25 -8.18
N ASP A 141 -8.82 0.79 -6.95
CA ASP A 141 -7.54 0.57 -6.31
C ASP A 141 -6.68 -0.45 -7.07
N LEU A 142 -7.29 -1.55 -7.55
CA LEU A 142 -6.58 -2.55 -8.37
C LEU A 142 -6.11 -1.97 -9.71
N ILE A 143 -6.94 -1.19 -10.38
CA ILE A 143 -6.57 -0.48 -11.60
C ILE A 143 -5.42 0.47 -11.33
N THR A 144 -5.48 1.22 -10.22
CA THR A 144 -4.43 2.16 -9.82
C THR A 144 -3.10 1.45 -9.57
N ILE A 145 -3.10 0.33 -8.84
CA ILE A 145 -1.88 -0.48 -8.62
C ILE A 145 -1.31 -0.98 -9.94
N TRP A 146 -2.17 -1.52 -10.80
CA TRP A 146 -1.76 -2.02 -12.12
C TRP A 146 -1.12 -0.90 -12.94
N PHE A 147 -1.77 0.26 -13.01
CA PHE A 147 -1.27 1.42 -13.73
C PHE A 147 0.07 1.91 -13.19
N LEU A 148 0.17 2.13 -11.86
CA LEU A 148 1.40 2.59 -11.22
C LEU A 148 2.54 1.59 -11.38
N SER A 149 2.26 0.29 -11.29
CA SER A 149 3.28 -0.75 -11.44
C SER A 149 3.81 -0.87 -12.86
N ARG A 150 2.95 -0.69 -13.87
CA ARG A 150 3.31 -0.89 -15.27
C ARG A 150 3.72 0.39 -15.97
N PHE A 151 3.04 1.48 -15.69
CA PHE A 151 3.15 2.75 -16.42
C PHE A 151 3.53 3.95 -15.55
N GLY A 152 3.75 3.76 -14.24
CA GLY A 152 4.04 4.87 -13.32
C GLY A 152 5.23 5.74 -13.74
N LYS A 153 6.23 5.15 -14.43
CA LYS A 153 7.37 5.90 -14.99
C LYS A 153 7.17 6.35 -16.44
N ARG A 154 6.17 5.83 -17.15
CA ARG A 154 5.94 6.10 -18.59
C ARG A 154 4.45 6.10 -18.93
N PRO A 155 3.65 7.01 -18.34
CA PRO A 155 2.20 7.04 -18.55
C PRO A 155 1.81 7.28 -20.00
N MET A 156 2.62 8.02 -20.75
CA MET A 156 2.39 8.30 -22.17
C MET A 156 2.38 7.05 -23.06
N HIS A 157 3.03 5.97 -22.66
CA HIS A 157 2.98 4.73 -23.45
C HIS A 157 1.57 4.11 -23.47
N LEU A 158 0.84 4.18 -22.36
CA LEU A 158 -0.55 3.71 -22.33
C LEU A 158 -1.49 4.63 -23.06
N PHE A 159 -1.47 5.92 -22.73
CA PHE A 159 -2.38 6.90 -23.32
C PHE A 159 -2.10 7.12 -24.80
N GLY A 160 -0.84 7.12 -25.21
CA GLY A 160 -0.45 7.24 -26.62
C GLY A 160 -0.94 6.03 -27.44
N ALA A 161 -0.77 4.80 -26.93
CA ALA A 161 -1.27 3.61 -27.62
C ALA A 161 -2.81 3.62 -27.74
N LEU A 162 -3.52 3.92 -26.64
CA LEU A 162 -4.98 4.01 -26.65
C LEU A 162 -5.47 5.13 -27.59
N GLY A 163 -4.86 6.32 -27.53
CA GLY A 163 -5.20 7.44 -28.38
C GLY A 163 -4.97 7.14 -29.87
N SER A 164 -3.85 6.47 -30.22
CA SER A 164 -3.56 6.05 -31.58
C SER A 164 -4.59 5.04 -32.10
N ILE A 165 -4.97 4.06 -31.28
CA ILE A 165 -6.02 3.08 -31.64
C ILE A 165 -7.36 3.78 -31.88
N MET A 166 -7.77 4.66 -30.95
CA MET A 166 -9.03 5.42 -31.10
C MET A 166 -9.02 6.32 -32.33
N PHE A 167 -7.88 6.97 -32.60
CA PHE A 167 -7.70 7.80 -33.80
C PHE A 167 -7.86 6.96 -35.08
N LEU A 168 -7.23 5.80 -35.16
CA LEU A 168 -7.35 4.92 -36.33
C LEU A 168 -8.78 4.42 -36.52
N ILE A 169 -9.47 4.02 -35.45
CA ILE A 169 -10.88 3.61 -35.53
C ILE A 169 -11.74 4.75 -36.04
N GLY A 170 -11.59 5.98 -35.49
CA GLY A 170 -12.37 7.11 -35.91
C GLY A 170 -12.03 7.62 -37.31
N PHE A 171 -10.80 7.38 -37.78
CA PHE A 171 -10.38 7.74 -39.15
C PHE A 171 -10.92 6.78 -40.22
N LEU A 172 -11.13 5.51 -39.85
CA LEU A 172 -11.64 4.46 -40.74
C LEU A 172 -13.18 4.38 -40.73
N SER A 173 -13.86 5.05 -39.82
CA SER A 173 -15.34 5.12 -39.71
C SER A 173 -15.90 6.29 -40.51
#